data_46134b82dc0b768e1e5fc4e1d8b97344
#
_entry.id   46134b82dc0b768e1e5fc4e1d8b97344
#
_cell.length_a   1.000
_cell.length_b   1.000
_cell.length_c   1.000
_cell.angle_alpha   90.00
_cell.angle_beta   90.00
_cell.angle_gamma   90.00
#
_symmetry.space_group_name_H-M   'P 1'
#
loop_
_entity.id
_entity.type
_entity.pdbx_description
1 polymer ?
#
loop_
_entity_poly.entity_id
_entity_poly.type
_entity_poly.pdbx_seq_one_letter_code
_entity_poly.pdbx_strand_id
1 'polypeptide(L)'
;MPGMAASARLFARIALLLLAATMLSGVLPGVAMAREPRIALVITNGAYQNFDPLRATGEDGSRVAAALTVGGFKDASGTGPVTVRHDLTLDQMQAALSTFREQLKAAGSDAFGVLYYSGHGAALSTYGDVMLLPVDAGRTLTAQSTGLTRAALTRSLLGSGAKNVLIILDMCRNVLTEPPVPIADTAPGNTPMIAVTGPDGTKGLRRLVRQSDTLLRPDQGYLVAFSTSADQVAFDDGTFSRVLAEEIRRPQQNIATALKRTSDRVAMNAAKAGTNFQKPTFDYGLQGEPPCFITCDAAGAGRFYDCANCPFMRIVPAGTAAIGSPPSEAGRSRDEPLQHDERIDHAFAMGVYEITIAEWAACVRDKACRPIADWSKENPNPLIPATGIGFTDAQGFVAWLSVQSGLPYRLPTEQEWEYADRAGAASAFPWGETITPGDANYDQTASYRKSPTAPYRGYPEAVNAYPANAFGLYQMNGNVREWSDGCGDTACKSRIARGGSFESAPDELRSASRLAIPGGHKRDDMGLRVVRDLRPDEVIQ
;
A
#
# COMPACT_ATOMS: atom_id res chain seq x y z
N MET A 1 31.24 -34.38 -68.16
CA MET A 1 30.31 -34.45 -67.00
C MET A 1 30.49 -33.26 -66.13
N PRO A 2 29.83 -32.13 -66.33
CA PRO A 2 29.82 -31.02 -65.40
C PRO A 2 28.36 -30.63 -65.02
N GLY A 3 27.66 -31.47 -64.28
CA GLY A 3 26.25 -31.23 -63.93
C GLY A 3 25.90 -31.51 -62.50
N MET A 4 26.76 -32.21 -61.74
CA MET A 4 26.46 -32.64 -60.40
C MET A 4 27.00 -31.73 -59.27
N ALA A 5 27.86 -30.76 -59.61
CA ALA A 5 28.47 -29.86 -58.60
C ALA A 5 27.64 -28.58 -58.31
N ALA A 6 26.71 -28.23 -59.19
CA ALA A 6 25.87 -27.02 -59.03
C ALA A 6 24.66 -27.24 -58.13
N SER A 7 24.08 -28.44 -58.14
CA SER A 7 22.91 -28.78 -57.29
C SER A 7 23.28 -28.95 -55.83
N ALA A 8 24.45 -29.47 -55.51
CA ALA A 8 24.91 -29.62 -54.11
C ALA A 8 25.16 -28.26 -53.40
N ARG A 9 25.60 -27.25 -54.18
CA ARG A 9 25.81 -25.90 -53.60
C ARG A 9 24.52 -25.10 -53.40
N LEU A 10 23.49 -25.41 -54.19
CA LEU A 10 22.18 -24.78 -54.06
C LEU A 10 21.42 -25.34 -52.85
N PHE A 11 21.48 -26.67 -52.63
CA PHE A 11 20.88 -27.31 -51.44
C PHE A 11 21.58 -26.93 -50.16
N ALA A 12 22.92 -26.77 -50.15
CA ALA A 12 23.66 -26.28 -48.98
C ALA A 12 23.34 -24.82 -48.61
N ARG A 13 23.08 -23.96 -49.61
CA ARG A 13 22.68 -22.55 -49.34
C ARG A 13 21.22 -22.44 -48.90
N ILE A 14 20.31 -23.27 -49.42
CA ILE A 14 18.93 -23.31 -48.96
C ILE A 14 18.84 -23.91 -47.54
N ALA A 15 19.61 -24.93 -47.22
CA ALA A 15 19.67 -25.47 -45.85
C ALA A 15 20.28 -24.48 -44.86
N LEU A 16 21.29 -23.68 -45.25
CA LEU A 16 21.85 -22.61 -44.38
C LEU A 16 20.89 -21.44 -44.19
N LEU A 17 20.10 -21.09 -45.19
CA LEU A 17 19.06 -20.04 -45.09
C LEU A 17 17.85 -20.50 -44.26
N LEU A 18 17.49 -21.78 -44.30
CA LEU A 18 16.44 -22.35 -43.45
C LEU A 18 16.92 -22.49 -41.98
N LEU A 19 18.21 -22.80 -41.72
CA LEU A 19 18.76 -22.77 -40.36
C LEU A 19 18.92 -21.35 -39.84
N ALA A 20 19.18 -20.33 -40.66
CA ALA A 20 19.24 -18.94 -40.24
C ALA A 20 17.83 -18.35 -39.98
N ALA A 21 16.80 -18.80 -40.69
CA ALA A 21 15.42 -18.37 -40.48
C ALA A 21 14.77 -19.00 -39.22
N THR A 22 15.24 -20.16 -38.77
CA THR A 22 14.78 -20.78 -37.51
C THR A 22 15.48 -20.25 -36.25
N MET A 23 16.57 -19.48 -36.41
CA MET A 23 17.24 -18.85 -35.29
C MET A 23 16.70 -17.44 -34.93
N LEU A 24 15.78 -16.88 -35.74
CA LEU A 24 15.21 -15.55 -35.50
C LEU A 24 13.79 -15.56 -34.90
N SER A 25 13.24 -16.72 -34.60
CA SER A 25 11.97 -16.87 -33.88
C SER A 25 12.13 -17.66 -32.59
N GLY A 26 13.29 -17.52 -31.95
CA GLY A 26 13.48 -17.88 -30.56
C GLY A 26 12.74 -16.87 -29.67
N VAL A 27 11.41 -16.95 -29.65
CA VAL A 27 10.67 -16.60 -28.43
C VAL A 27 11.20 -17.57 -27.39
N LEU A 28 12.21 -17.11 -26.62
CA LEU A 28 12.57 -17.78 -25.38
C LEU A 28 11.25 -17.92 -24.61
N PRO A 29 10.82 -19.13 -24.26
CA PRO A 29 9.70 -19.27 -23.34
C PRO A 29 10.11 -18.43 -22.15
N GLY A 30 9.33 -17.37 -21.86
CA GLY A 30 9.53 -16.57 -20.68
C GLY A 30 9.68 -17.57 -19.54
N VAL A 31 10.83 -17.56 -18.87
CA VAL A 31 11.03 -18.35 -17.66
C VAL A 31 9.94 -17.83 -16.74
N ALA A 32 8.85 -18.60 -16.64
CA ALA A 32 7.84 -18.35 -15.62
C ALA A 32 8.62 -18.45 -14.31
N MET A 33 8.95 -17.30 -13.70
CA MET A 33 9.53 -17.29 -12.37
C MET A 33 8.60 -18.12 -11.49
N ALA A 34 9.15 -19.18 -10.93
CA ALA A 34 8.41 -20.02 -10.01
C ALA A 34 7.86 -19.10 -8.91
N ARG A 35 6.54 -19.08 -8.78
CA ARG A 35 5.90 -18.25 -7.76
C ARG A 35 6.43 -18.67 -6.39
N GLU A 36 6.77 -17.71 -5.55
CA GLU A 36 7.21 -17.94 -4.17
C GLU A 36 6.29 -18.96 -3.45
N PRO A 37 6.83 -19.89 -2.68
CA PRO A 37 6.01 -20.79 -1.86
C PRO A 37 5.15 -19.98 -0.87
N ARG A 38 3.84 -20.25 -0.81
CA ARG A 38 2.86 -19.51 -0.03
C ARG A 38 2.16 -20.44 0.93
N ILE A 39 2.29 -20.15 2.23
CA ILE A 39 1.75 -21.00 3.29
C ILE A 39 0.98 -20.11 4.26
N ALA A 40 -0.21 -20.54 4.67
CA ALA A 40 -1.04 -19.82 5.61
C ALA A 40 -1.53 -20.70 6.75
N LEU A 41 -1.58 -20.12 7.95
CA LEU A 41 -2.25 -20.68 9.12
C LEU A 41 -3.37 -19.71 9.54
N VAL A 42 -4.60 -20.24 9.60
CA VAL A 42 -5.78 -19.50 10.05
C VAL A 42 -6.32 -20.16 11.31
N ILE A 43 -6.35 -19.40 12.41
CA ILE A 43 -6.85 -19.85 13.71
C ILE A 43 -8.01 -18.93 14.12
N THR A 44 -9.11 -19.55 14.58
CA THR A 44 -10.27 -18.82 15.11
C THR A 44 -10.73 -19.44 16.41
N ASN A 45 -10.73 -18.67 17.49
CA ASN A 45 -11.13 -19.09 18.80
C ASN A 45 -12.40 -18.31 19.22
N GLY A 46 -13.52 -19.01 19.35
CA GLY A 46 -14.82 -18.45 19.73
C GLY A 46 -15.43 -19.12 20.96
N ALA A 47 -15.22 -20.43 21.15
CA ALA A 47 -15.83 -21.22 22.23
C ALA A 47 -14.94 -21.26 23.49
N TYR A 48 -14.74 -20.10 24.12
CA TYR A 48 -13.92 -19.98 25.31
C TYR A 48 -14.55 -20.62 26.55
N GLN A 49 -13.72 -21.34 27.33
CA GLN A 49 -14.17 -22.00 28.56
C GLN A 49 -14.37 -21.03 29.74
N ASN A 50 -13.57 -19.97 29.79
CA ASN A 50 -13.53 -19.04 30.93
C ASN A 50 -13.81 -17.59 30.56
N PHE A 51 -14.13 -17.29 29.30
CA PHE A 51 -14.45 -15.98 28.76
C PHE A 51 -15.75 -16.04 27.96
N ASP A 52 -16.36 -14.89 27.70
CA ASP A 52 -17.55 -14.81 26.86
C ASP A 52 -17.28 -15.34 25.44
N PRO A 53 -18.18 -16.15 24.87
CA PRO A 53 -17.98 -16.68 23.55
C PRO A 53 -18.08 -15.58 22.49
N LEU A 54 -17.29 -15.70 21.42
CA LEU A 54 -17.33 -14.83 20.24
C LEU A 54 -18.13 -15.52 19.12
N ARG A 55 -18.96 -14.75 18.42
CA ARG A 55 -19.88 -15.30 17.42
C ARG A 55 -19.38 -15.24 15.99
N ALA A 56 -18.62 -14.20 15.65
CA ALA A 56 -18.20 -13.94 14.26
C ALA A 56 -16.90 -14.66 13.86
N THR A 57 -16.08 -15.12 14.81
CA THR A 57 -14.72 -15.62 14.55
C THR A 57 -14.65 -16.75 13.51
N GLY A 58 -15.60 -17.70 13.55
CA GLY A 58 -15.62 -18.83 12.61
C GLY A 58 -15.88 -18.39 11.16
N GLU A 59 -16.79 -17.44 10.96
CA GLU A 59 -17.09 -16.87 9.64
C GLU A 59 -15.94 -15.98 9.15
N ASP A 60 -15.32 -15.23 10.05
CA ASP A 60 -14.15 -14.39 9.77
C ASP A 60 -12.98 -15.20 9.23
N GLY A 61 -12.63 -16.29 9.93
CA GLY A 61 -11.59 -17.21 9.49
C GLY A 61 -11.92 -17.84 8.13
N SER A 62 -13.16 -18.25 7.92
CA SER A 62 -13.59 -18.86 6.66
C SER A 62 -13.44 -17.90 5.47
N ARG A 63 -13.82 -16.63 5.63
CA ARG A 63 -13.66 -15.59 4.60
C ARG A 63 -12.19 -15.37 4.24
N VAL A 64 -11.32 -15.23 5.25
CA VAL A 64 -9.89 -14.99 5.06
C VAL A 64 -9.21 -16.21 4.46
N ALA A 65 -9.49 -17.42 4.95
CA ALA A 65 -8.95 -18.68 4.40
C ALA A 65 -9.30 -18.85 2.91
N ALA A 66 -10.56 -18.61 2.53
CA ALA A 66 -10.99 -18.65 1.13
C ALA A 66 -10.26 -17.61 0.27
N ALA A 67 -10.05 -16.39 0.80
CA ALA A 67 -9.32 -15.35 0.07
C ALA A 67 -7.83 -15.70 -0.12
N LEU A 68 -7.17 -16.22 0.92
CA LEU A 68 -5.79 -16.68 0.85
C LEU A 68 -5.63 -17.85 -0.12
N THR A 69 -6.59 -18.80 -0.15
CA THR A 69 -6.59 -19.90 -1.12
C THR A 69 -6.63 -19.38 -2.56
N VAL A 70 -7.49 -18.40 -2.87
CA VAL A 70 -7.49 -17.70 -4.18
C VAL A 70 -6.13 -17.05 -4.44
N GLY A 71 -5.49 -16.49 -3.42
CA GLY A 71 -4.11 -15.97 -3.47
C GLY A 71 -3.04 -17.03 -3.73
N GLY A 72 -3.39 -18.31 -3.79
CA GLY A 72 -2.48 -19.43 -4.01
C GLY A 72 -1.72 -19.86 -2.77
N PHE A 73 -2.17 -19.46 -1.58
CA PHE A 73 -1.66 -19.99 -0.34
C PHE A 73 -2.14 -21.43 -0.13
N LYS A 74 -1.27 -22.24 0.45
CA LYS A 74 -1.57 -23.58 0.92
C LYS A 74 -1.75 -23.59 2.44
N ASP A 75 -2.46 -24.57 2.94
CA ASP A 75 -2.61 -24.80 4.38
C ASP A 75 -1.24 -24.93 5.09
N ALA A 76 -1.24 -24.72 6.38
CA ALA A 76 -0.06 -24.86 7.24
C ALA A 76 0.59 -26.25 7.22
N SER A 77 -0.08 -27.26 6.63
CA SER A 77 0.53 -28.56 6.32
C SER A 77 1.34 -28.57 5.01
N GLY A 78 1.36 -27.48 4.25
CA GLY A 78 2.02 -27.32 2.95
C GLY A 78 1.23 -27.92 1.78
N THR A 79 0.04 -28.43 2.00
CA THR A 79 -0.80 -29.10 1.00
C THR A 79 -2.24 -28.58 1.02
N GLY A 80 -2.91 -28.64 -0.12
CA GLY A 80 -4.34 -28.32 -0.23
C GLY A 80 -4.69 -26.83 -0.02
N PRO A 81 -5.99 -26.50 -0.01
CA PRO A 81 -6.49 -25.17 0.28
C PRO A 81 -6.28 -24.80 1.75
N VAL A 82 -6.25 -23.51 2.05
CA VAL A 82 -6.15 -23.01 3.42
C VAL A 82 -7.39 -23.44 4.22
N THR A 83 -7.16 -24.10 5.32
CA THR A 83 -8.21 -24.54 6.25
C THR A 83 -8.19 -23.71 7.53
N VAL A 84 -9.36 -23.59 8.19
CA VAL A 84 -9.48 -22.88 9.46
C VAL A 84 -9.31 -23.89 10.60
N ARG A 85 -8.50 -23.54 11.61
CA ARG A 85 -8.36 -24.26 12.86
C ARG A 85 -9.23 -23.56 13.90
N HIS A 86 -10.27 -24.24 14.36
CA HIS A 86 -11.25 -23.68 15.29
C HIS A 86 -10.97 -24.11 16.73
N ASP A 87 -11.20 -23.19 17.65
CA ASP A 87 -11.31 -23.41 19.09
C ASP A 87 -10.15 -24.21 19.69
N LEU A 88 -8.93 -23.75 19.40
CA LEU A 88 -7.72 -24.44 19.81
C LEU A 88 -7.37 -24.15 21.27
N THR A 89 -7.02 -25.21 22.02
CA THR A 89 -6.35 -25.14 23.31
C THR A 89 -4.90 -24.61 23.13
N LEU A 90 -4.23 -24.30 24.25
CA LEU A 90 -2.85 -23.84 24.23
C LEU A 90 -1.91 -24.82 23.50
N ASP A 91 -2.00 -26.10 23.86
CA ASP A 91 -1.16 -27.15 23.25
C ASP A 91 -1.43 -27.29 21.75
N GLN A 92 -2.71 -27.23 21.35
CA GLN A 92 -3.10 -27.29 19.94
C GLN A 92 -2.64 -26.06 19.14
N MET A 93 -2.72 -24.86 19.71
CA MET A 93 -2.20 -23.65 19.08
C MET A 93 -0.67 -23.73 18.92
N GLN A 94 0.04 -24.18 19.92
CA GLN A 94 1.51 -24.36 19.86
C GLN A 94 1.90 -25.41 18.80
N ALA A 95 1.19 -26.53 18.73
CA ALA A 95 1.40 -27.57 17.72
C ALA A 95 1.14 -27.04 16.29
N ALA A 96 0.05 -26.29 16.08
CA ALA A 96 -0.27 -25.69 14.79
C ALA A 96 0.80 -24.66 14.35
N LEU A 97 1.25 -23.82 15.27
CA LEU A 97 2.31 -22.83 15.01
C LEU A 97 3.66 -23.51 14.73
N SER A 98 3.98 -24.58 15.45
CA SER A 98 5.20 -25.37 15.19
C SER A 98 5.17 -25.98 13.79
N THR A 99 4.05 -26.62 13.41
CA THR A 99 3.86 -27.17 12.06
C THR A 99 4.02 -26.09 11.00
N PHE A 100 3.38 -24.95 11.18
CA PHE A 100 3.47 -23.81 10.26
C PHE A 100 4.91 -23.31 10.09
N ARG A 101 5.64 -23.14 11.20
CA ARG A 101 7.05 -22.74 11.19
C ARG A 101 7.94 -23.74 10.43
N GLU A 102 7.77 -25.04 10.68
CA GLU A 102 8.56 -26.08 9.99
C GLU A 102 8.24 -26.14 8.49
N GLN A 103 7.00 -25.89 8.08
CA GLN A 103 6.64 -25.79 6.67
C GLN A 103 7.24 -24.55 6.00
N LEU A 104 7.24 -23.38 6.67
CA LEU A 104 7.94 -22.21 6.18
C LEU A 104 9.43 -22.46 6.00
N LYS A 105 10.06 -23.14 6.98
CA LYS A 105 11.47 -23.53 6.92
C LYS A 105 11.76 -24.48 5.75
N ALA A 106 10.92 -25.47 5.54
CA ALA A 106 11.03 -26.41 4.43
C ALA A 106 10.83 -25.76 3.06
N ALA A 107 9.98 -24.72 2.99
CA ALA A 107 9.71 -23.95 1.77
C ALA A 107 10.85 -23.00 1.39
N GLY A 108 11.78 -22.72 2.30
CA GLY A 108 12.99 -21.93 2.05
C GLY A 108 12.82 -20.43 2.27
N SER A 109 13.91 -19.70 2.00
CA SER A 109 13.98 -18.24 2.27
C SER A 109 12.95 -17.43 1.52
N ASP A 110 12.59 -17.82 0.30
CA ASP A 110 11.64 -17.07 -0.53
C ASP A 110 10.17 -17.32 -0.15
N ALA A 111 9.92 -18.13 0.91
CA ALA A 111 8.56 -18.41 1.37
C ALA A 111 7.85 -17.13 1.86
N PHE A 112 6.56 -17.04 1.54
CA PHE A 112 5.66 -16.05 2.09
C PHE A 112 4.67 -16.72 3.07
N GLY A 113 4.82 -16.41 4.36
CA GLY A 113 3.99 -16.93 5.43
C GLY A 113 2.89 -15.95 5.86
N VAL A 114 1.65 -16.43 6.03
CA VAL A 114 0.55 -15.65 6.60
C VAL A 114 -0.04 -16.38 7.80
N LEU A 115 -0.02 -15.73 8.96
CA LEU A 115 -0.78 -16.13 10.15
C LEU A 115 -1.96 -15.18 10.32
N TYR A 116 -3.18 -15.71 10.33
CA TYR A 116 -4.37 -14.99 10.73
C TYR A 116 -4.92 -15.60 12.01
N TYR A 117 -5.19 -14.75 13.00
CA TYR A 117 -5.84 -15.12 14.24
C TYR A 117 -7.05 -14.23 14.49
N SER A 118 -8.20 -14.84 14.79
CA SER A 118 -9.40 -14.16 15.28
C SER A 118 -9.84 -14.78 16.61
N GLY A 119 -9.98 -13.94 17.65
CA GLY A 119 -10.29 -14.40 18.99
C GLY A 119 -10.04 -13.36 20.06
N HIS A 120 -10.13 -13.76 21.33
CA HIS A 120 -9.74 -12.90 22.43
C HIS A 120 -8.22 -12.67 22.48
N GLY A 121 -7.83 -11.49 22.94
CA GLY A 121 -6.46 -11.13 23.20
C GLY A 121 -6.31 -10.37 24.51
N ALA A 122 -5.13 -10.40 25.09
CA ALA A 122 -4.77 -9.63 26.28
C ALA A 122 -3.52 -8.79 26.02
N ALA A 123 -3.45 -7.61 26.66
CA ALA A 123 -2.26 -6.75 26.59
C ALA A 123 -1.37 -6.97 27.81
N LEU A 124 -0.05 -6.97 27.57
CA LEU A 124 0.97 -6.94 28.62
C LEU A 124 1.31 -5.49 28.97
N SER A 125 1.18 -5.10 30.24
CA SER A 125 1.19 -3.70 30.67
C SER A 125 2.48 -2.93 30.46
N THR A 126 3.62 -3.60 30.51
CA THR A 126 4.91 -2.91 30.59
C THR A 126 5.51 -2.54 29.24
N TYR A 127 5.12 -3.25 28.15
CA TYR A 127 5.76 -3.07 26.83
C TYR A 127 4.77 -3.05 25.65
N GLY A 128 3.46 -2.99 25.91
CA GLY A 128 2.45 -2.93 24.86
C GLY A 128 2.38 -4.18 23.96
N ASP A 129 2.97 -5.31 24.39
CA ASP A 129 2.83 -6.57 23.68
C ASP A 129 1.45 -7.20 23.94
N VAL A 130 0.98 -7.99 23.02
CA VAL A 130 -0.33 -8.65 23.10
C VAL A 130 -0.16 -10.17 23.12
N MET A 131 -1.06 -10.84 23.82
CA MET A 131 -1.17 -12.30 23.86
C MET A 131 -2.41 -12.77 23.13
N LEU A 132 -2.29 -13.83 22.36
CA LEU A 132 -3.39 -14.56 21.78
C LEU A 132 -3.90 -15.57 22.80
N LEU A 133 -5.21 -15.60 23.03
CA LEU A 133 -5.80 -16.47 24.05
C LEU A 133 -6.31 -17.78 23.43
N PRO A 134 -5.81 -18.94 23.91
CA PRO A 134 -6.42 -20.23 23.59
C PRO A 134 -7.78 -20.37 24.28
N VAL A 135 -8.64 -21.30 23.81
CA VAL A 135 -10.00 -21.45 24.36
C VAL A 135 -10.01 -21.95 25.81
N ASP A 136 -8.96 -22.61 26.25
CA ASP A 136 -8.76 -23.11 27.62
C ASP A 136 -8.00 -22.12 28.51
N ALA A 137 -7.76 -20.89 28.04
CA ALA A 137 -7.07 -19.86 28.82
C ALA A 137 -7.80 -19.65 30.16
N GLY A 138 -7.04 -19.67 31.26
CA GLY A 138 -7.55 -19.37 32.59
C GLY A 138 -7.82 -17.87 32.77
N ARG A 139 -8.63 -17.52 33.77
CA ARG A 139 -8.89 -16.10 34.10
C ARG A 139 -7.64 -15.38 34.61
N THR A 140 -6.66 -16.08 35.15
CA THR A 140 -5.37 -15.53 35.53
C THR A 140 -4.37 -15.74 34.40
N LEU A 141 -3.98 -14.64 33.76
CA LEU A 141 -3.08 -14.67 32.59
C LEU A 141 -1.69 -14.22 32.99
N THR A 142 -0.68 -15.04 32.68
CA THR A 142 0.73 -14.67 32.75
C THR A 142 1.38 -14.88 31.39
N ALA A 143 2.47 -14.18 31.09
CA ALA A 143 3.22 -14.38 29.86
C ALA A 143 3.72 -15.83 29.73
N GLN A 144 3.95 -16.52 30.83
CA GLN A 144 4.36 -17.93 30.88
C GLN A 144 3.18 -18.89 30.70
N SER A 145 1.97 -18.54 31.11
CA SER A 145 0.80 -19.43 31.03
C SER A 145 0.23 -19.56 29.63
N THR A 146 0.49 -18.60 28.73
CA THR A 146 -0.02 -18.66 27.36
C THR A 146 1.06 -18.89 26.32
N GLY A 147 2.29 -18.42 26.55
CA GLY A 147 3.43 -18.56 25.62
C GLY A 147 3.24 -17.95 24.22
N LEU A 148 2.08 -17.33 23.96
CA LEU A 148 1.64 -16.88 22.63
C LEU A 148 1.60 -15.36 22.53
N THR A 149 2.65 -14.69 23.01
CA THR A 149 2.80 -13.25 22.81
C THR A 149 3.15 -12.94 21.35
N ARG A 150 2.70 -11.79 20.85
CA ARG A 150 3.05 -11.29 19.51
C ARG A 150 4.56 -11.33 19.28
N ALA A 151 5.36 -10.86 20.24
CA ALA A 151 6.81 -10.84 20.12
C ALA A 151 7.42 -12.25 20.03
N ALA A 152 6.90 -13.23 20.79
CA ALA A 152 7.35 -14.62 20.71
C ALA A 152 6.95 -15.25 19.37
N LEU A 153 5.74 -15.00 18.89
CA LEU A 153 5.26 -15.45 17.59
C LEU A 153 6.12 -14.91 16.45
N THR A 154 6.33 -13.59 16.42
CA THR A 154 7.16 -12.93 15.40
C THR A 154 8.56 -13.53 15.37
N ARG A 155 9.24 -13.65 16.52
CA ARG A 155 10.56 -14.29 16.60
C ARG A 155 10.56 -15.74 16.13
N SER A 156 9.55 -16.52 16.53
CA SER A 156 9.43 -17.92 16.13
C SER A 156 9.28 -18.08 14.63
N LEU A 157 8.41 -17.28 14.01
CA LEU A 157 8.14 -17.35 12.58
C LEU A 157 9.31 -16.84 11.74
N LEU A 158 9.96 -15.73 12.15
CA LEU A 158 11.20 -15.26 11.51
C LEU A 158 12.34 -16.27 11.66
N GLY A 159 12.39 -17.02 12.76
CA GLY A 159 13.33 -18.13 12.96
C GLY A 159 13.17 -19.28 11.96
N SER A 160 12.09 -19.34 11.17
CA SER A 160 11.96 -20.27 10.04
C SER A 160 12.92 -19.95 8.89
N GLY A 161 13.41 -18.72 8.79
CA GLY A 161 14.21 -18.23 7.68
C GLY A 161 13.41 -17.68 6.50
N ALA A 162 12.07 -17.72 6.54
CA ALA A 162 11.22 -17.13 5.52
C ALA A 162 11.47 -15.60 5.40
N LYS A 163 11.54 -15.11 4.17
CA LYS A 163 11.82 -13.70 3.87
C LYS A 163 10.66 -12.78 4.23
N ASN A 164 9.43 -13.24 4.04
CA ASN A 164 8.22 -12.46 4.28
C ASN A 164 7.27 -13.18 5.22
N VAL A 165 6.93 -12.57 6.34
CA VAL A 165 5.95 -13.07 7.30
C VAL A 165 4.93 -11.99 7.62
N LEU A 166 3.65 -12.30 7.38
CA LEU A 166 2.52 -11.46 7.73
C LEU A 166 1.74 -12.08 8.89
N ILE A 167 1.56 -11.34 9.96
CA ILE A 167 0.76 -11.72 11.12
C ILE A 167 -0.44 -10.77 11.18
N ILE A 168 -1.65 -11.31 11.09
CA ILE A 168 -2.89 -10.55 11.14
C ILE A 168 -3.64 -10.95 12.41
N LEU A 169 -3.85 -10.00 13.30
CA LEU A 169 -4.47 -10.19 14.60
C LEU A 169 -5.84 -9.49 14.63
N ASP A 170 -6.88 -10.24 14.35
CA ASP A 170 -8.27 -9.83 14.48
C ASP A 170 -8.78 -10.22 15.87
N MET A 171 -8.34 -9.44 16.84
CA MET A 171 -8.63 -9.73 18.23
C MET A 171 -9.76 -8.85 18.73
N CYS A 172 -10.88 -9.48 19.06
CA CYS A 172 -11.91 -8.88 19.89
C CYS A 172 -11.33 -8.67 21.29
N ARG A 173 -11.39 -7.47 21.75
CA ARG A 173 -10.88 -7.07 23.08
C ARG A 173 -12.05 -6.93 24.02
N ASN A 174 -12.72 -8.06 24.29
CA ASN A 174 -13.71 -8.06 25.37
C ASN A 174 -12.97 -7.96 26.68
N VAL A 175 -13.32 -6.98 27.40
CA VAL A 175 -12.94 -6.74 28.75
C VAL A 175 -13.81 -7.61 29.64
N LEU A 176 -13.19 -8.24 30.59
CA LEU A 176 -13.90 -8.94 31.65
C LEU A 176 -14.70 -7.92 32.46
N THR A 177 -16.00 -8.15 32.60
CA THR A 177 -16.92 -7.30 33.37
C THR A 177 -16.80 -7.48 34.89
N GLU A 178 -15.88 -8.30 35.36
CA GLU A 178 -15.61 -8.48 36.79
C GLU A 178 -14.41 -7.63 37.22
N PRO A 179 -14.38 -7.15 38.49
CA PRO A 179 -13.28 -6.37 39.01
C PRO A 179 -11.95 -7.11 38.78
N PRO A 180 -10.85 -6.38 38.51
CA PRO A 180 -9.57 -6.97 38.20
C PRO A 180 -9.18 -7.97 39.29
N VAL A 181 -9.11 -9.24 38.94
CA VAL A 181 -8.53 -10.24 39.83
C VAL A 181 -7.06 -9.88 39.97
N PRO A 182 -6.54 -9.75 41.19
CA PRO A 182 -5.13 -9.45 41.38
C PRO A 182 -4.28 -10.52 40.69
N ILE A 183 -3.49 -10.10 39.74
CA ILE A 183 -2.50 -10.98 39.13
C ILE A 183 -1.40 -11.21 40.15
N ALA A 184 -1.17 -12.46 40.53
CA ALA A 184 -0.12 -12.82 41.46
C ALA A 184 1.22 -12.32 40.94
N ASP A 185 1.82 -11.40 41.66
CA ASP A 185 3.10 -10.80 41.37
C ASP A 185 4.21 -11.85 41.59
N THR A 186 4.86 -12.29 40.53
CA THR A 186 5.95 -13.28 40.66
C THR A 186 7.31 -12.77 40.20
N ALA A 187 7.44 -11.48 39.79
CA ALA A 187 8.73 -10.85 39.56
C ALA A 187 8.62 -9.31 39.60
N PRO A 188 9.57 -8.58 40.15
CA PRO A 188 9.58 -7.12 40.11
C PRO A 188 9.76 -6.64 38.66
N GLY A 189 8.74 -6.02 38.09
CA GLY A 189 8.80 -5.34 36.78
C GLY A 189 7.87 -5.84 35.68
N ASN A 190 7.13 -6.92 35.85
CA ASN A 190 6.25 -7.48 34.82
C ASN A 190 4.83 -7.71 35.37
N THR A 191 4.04 -6.68 35.46
CA THR A 191 2.61 -6.83 35.78
C THR A 191 1.78 -6.77 34.50
N PRO A 192 1.15 -7.86 34.05
CA PRO A 192 0.22 -7.82 32.93
C PRO A 192 -1.04 -7.02 33.29
N MET A 193 -1.47 -6.11 32.42
CA MET A 193 -2.76 -5.45 32.57
C MET A 193 -3.80 -6.15 31.70
N ILE A 194 -4.86 -6.59 32.32
CA ILE A 194 -6.05 -7.08 31.64
C ILE A 194 -6.86 -5.86 31.25
N ALA A 195 -7.18 -5.78 29.96
CA ALA A 195 -8.09 -4.77 29.48
C ALA A 195 -9.49 -4.99 30.08
N VAL A 196 -10.15 -3.94 30.57
CA VAL A 196 -11.46 -4.01 31.22
C VAL A 196 -12.53 -3.35 30.35
N THR A 197 -13.78 -3.87 30.17
CA THR A 197 -14.87 -3.27 29.39
C THR A 197 -15.58 -2.19 30.16
N GLY A 198 -15.88 -1.11 29.47
CA GLY A 198 -16.87 -0.17 29.93
C GLY A 198 -18.30 -0.75 29.85
N PRO A 199 -19.23 -0.17 30.61
CA PRO A 199 -20.65 -0.58 30.59
C PRO A 199 -21.33 -0.46 29.22
N ASP A 200 -20.70 0.19 28.25
CA ASP A 200 -21.14 0.47 26.89
C ASP A 200 -20.57 -0.50 25.85
N GLY A 201 -19.87 -1.56 26.27
CA GLY A 201 -19.27 -2.54 25.37
C GLY A 201 -17.96 -2.08 24.71
N THR A 202 -17.36 -0.97 25.14
CA THR A 202 -16.11 -0.45 24.61
C THR A 202 -14.89 -1.25 25.06
N LYS A 203 -13.92 -1.44 24.17
CA LYS A 203 -12.75 -2.31 24.34
C LYS A 203 -11.47 -1.48 24.16
N GLY A 204 -10.48 -1.60 25.02
CA GLY A 204 -9.30 -0.73 24.95
C GLY A 204 -7.95 -1.39 25.21
N LEU A 205 -6.91 -0.93 24.52
CA LEU A 205 -5.51 -1.22 24.77
C LEU A 205 -4.72 0.06 24.98
N ARG A 206 -3.89 0.12 26.02
CA ARG A 206 -2.96 1.23 26.23
C ARG A 206 -1.60 0.93 25.59
N ARG A 207 -1.21 1.80 24.70
CA ARG A 207 0.13 2.15 24.18
C ARG A 207 1.09 1.00 23.85
N LEU A 208 1.25 0.72 22.56
CA LEU A 208 2.37 -0.05 22.01
C LEU A 208 3.65 0.80 22.04
N VAL A 209 4.69 0.32 22.68
CA VAL A 209 6.04 0.89 22.60
C VAL A 209 6.84 0.05 21.59
N ARG A 210 7.49 0.71 20.63
CA ARG A 210 8.43 0.07 19.71
C ARG A 210 9.49 -0.70 20.51
N GLN A 211 9.60 -2.00 20.27
CA GLN A 211 10.72 -2.80 20.75
C GLN A 211 11.74 -2.88 19.61
N SER A 212 13.01 -2.67 19.94
CA SER A 212 14.11 -2.63 18.98
C SER A 212 14.27 -3.94 18.19
N ASP A 213 14.42 -3.82 16.88
CA ASP A 213 14.48 -4.89 15.87
C ASP A 213 15.85 -5.61 15.81
N THR A 214 16.54 -5.78 16.91
CA THR A 214 17.91 -6.32 16.97
C THR A 214 18.08 -7.80 16.55
N LEU A 215 17.02 -8.45 16.03
CA LEU A 215 17.04 -9.88 15.67
C LEU A 215 16.69 -10.17 14.21
N LEU A 216 16.48 -9.17 13.37
CA LEU A 216 16.20 -9.37 11.95
C LEU A 216 17.49 -9.51 11.15
N ARG A 217 17.52 -10.49 10.24
CA ARG A 217 18.53 -10.46 9.18
C ARG A 217 18.20 -9.32 8.23
N PRO A 218 19.19 -8.73 7.54
CA PRO A 218 18.96 -7.60 6.62
C PRO A 218 17.97 -7.89 5.49
N ASP A 219 17.74 -9.17 5.17
CA ASP A 219 16.87 -9.67 4.10
C ASP A 219 15.53 -10.23 4.59
N GLN A 220 15.27 -10.23 5.90
CA GLN A 220 14.02 -10.72 6.49
C GLN A 220 13.09 -9.57 6.84
N GLY A 221 11.80 -9.71 6.50
CA GLY A 221 10.78 -8.73 6.82
C GLY A 221 9.55 -9.35 7.48
N TYR A 222 8.93 -8.60 8.37
CA TYR A 222 7.64 -8.95 8.93
C TYR A 222 6.67 -7.77 8.85
N LEU A 223 5.39 -8.11 8.88
CA LEU A 223 4.33 -7.14 9.02
C LEU A 223 3.30 -7.70 10.02
N VAL A 224 2.93 -6.89 11.01
CA VAL A 224 1.87 -7.24 11.95
C VAL A 224 0.72 -6.26 11.76
N ALA A 225 -0.44 -6.80 11.41
CA ALA A 225 -1.68 -6.03 11.25
C ALA A 225 -2.64 -6.33 12.40
N PHE A 226 -3.29 -5.29 12.91
CA PHE A 226 -4.31 -5.37 13.95
C PHE A 226 -5.64 -4.86 13.41
N SER A 227 -6.74 -5.49 13.78
CA SER A 227 -8.09 -5.05 13.40
C SER A 227 -8.49 -3.70 14.00
N THR A 228 -7.73 -3.19 14.98
CA THR A 228 -7.99 -1.90 15.63
C THR A 228 -6.71 -1.22 16.09
N SER A 229 -6.77 0.11 16.33
CA SER A 229 -5.68 0.87 16.94
C SER A 229 -5.61 0.67 18.46
N ALA A 230 -4.47 1.02 19.07
CA ALA A 230 -4.18 0.81 20.49
C ALA A 230 -5.18 1.47 21.45
N ASP A 231 -5.86 2.52 21.02
CA ASP A 231 -6.78 3.33 21.84
C ASP A 231 -8.24 3.17 21.42
N GLN A 232 -8.58 2.16 20.59
CA GLN A 232 -9.91 2.01 20.00
C GLN A 232 -10.48 0.59 20.10
N VAL A 233 -11.79 0.52 19.97
CA VAL A 233 -12.61 -0.69 20.10
C VAL A 233 -12.58 -1.53 18.84
N ALA A 234 -12.39 -2.84 18.94
CA ALA A 234 -12.73 -3.79 17.89
C ALA A 234 -14.17 -4.27 18.07
N PHE A 235 -14.93 -4.34 16.97
CA PHE A 235 -16.26 -4.91 16.96
C PHE A 235 -16.20 -6.37 16.47
N ASP A 236 -16.96 -7.24 17.12
CA ASP A 236 -17.17 -8.63 16.69
C ASP A 236 -18.31 -8.68 15.66
N ASP A 237 -18.20 -7.90 14.57
CA ASP A 237 -19.21 -7.76 13.52
C ASP A 237 -18.73 -8.28 12.15
N GLY A 238 -17.53 -8.84 12.09
CA GLY A 238 -16.94 -9.37 10.88
C GLY A 238 -16.56 -8.30 9.83
N THR A 239 -16.63 -7.02 10.16
CA THR A 239 -16.32 -5.94 9.19
C THR A 239 -14.86 -5.97 8.76
N PHE A 240 -13.93 -6.16 9.68
CA PHE A 240 -12.49 -6.22 9.36
C PHE A 240 -12.18 -7.40 8.44
N SER A 241 -12.57 -8.61 8.80
CA SER A 241 -12.29 -9.83 8.04
C SER A 241 -12.92 -9.80 6.64
N ARG A 242 -14.14 -9.25 6.52
CA ARG A 242 -14.83 -9.11 5.24
C ARG A 242 -14.09 -8.16 4.32
N VAL A 243 -13.73 -6.98 4.81
CA VAL A 243 -12.97 -5.99 4.02
C VAL A 243 -11.59 -6.52 3.66
N LEU A 244 -10.89 -7.14 4.61
CA LEU A 244 -9.58 -7.76 4.38
C LEU A 244 -9.66 -8.85 3.30
N ALA A 245 -10.64 -9.75 3.37
CA ALA A 245 -10.81 -10.81 2.39
C ALA A 245 -11.11 -10.27 0.98
N GLU A 246 -11.84 -9.16 0.87
CA GLU A 246 -12.06 -8.47 -0.41
C GLU A 246 -10.75 -7.87 -0.95
N GLU A 247 -9.95 -7.21 -0.09
CA GLU A 247 -8.68 -6.64 -0.51
C GLU A 247 -7.62 -7.71 -0.85
N ILE A 248 -7.56 -8.84 -0.13
CA ILE A 248 -6.70 -9.98 -0.49
C ILE A 248 -7.00 -10.51 -1.90
N ARG A 249 -8.27 -10.52 -2.32
CA ARG A 249 -8.67 -11.02 -3.65
C ARG A 249 -8.39 -10.06 -4.80
N ARG A 250 -7.98 -8.83 -4.53
CA ARG A 250 -7.65 -7.87 -5.59
C ARG A 250 -6.31 -8.22 -6.23
N PRO A 251 -6.26 -8.38 -7.57
CA PRO A 251 -5.00 -8.60 -8.28
C PRO A 251 -4.15 -7.32 -8.24
N GLN A 252 -2.84 -7.50 -8.51
CA GLN A 252 -1.87 -6.40 -8.65
C GLN A 252 -1.79 -5.45 -7.45
N GLN A 253 -2.02 -5.98 -6.27
CA GLN A 253 -2.00 -5.24 -5.02
C GLN A 253 -1.07 -5.92 -4.03
N ASN A 254 -0.03 -5.22 -3.59
CA ASN A 254 0.85 -5.76 -2.55
C ASN A 254 0.18 -5.72 -1.17
N ILE A 255 0.74 -6.47 -0.22
CA ILE A 255 0.14 -6.62 1.12
C ILE A 255 0.03 -5.29 1.87
N ALA A 256 0.97 -4.36 1.71
CA ALA A 256 0.92 -3.06 2.36
C ALA A 256 -0.26 -2.23 1.86
N THR A 257 -0.49 -2.23 0.54
CA THR A 257 -1.66 -1.59 -0.07
C THR A 257 -2.97 -2.25 0.37
N ALA A 258 -3.03 -3.59 0.39
CA ALA A 258 -4.21 -4.31 0.82
C ALA A 258 -4.59 -3.96 2.27
N LEU A 259 -3.62 -3.93 3.17
CA LEU A 259 -3.84 -3.60 4.57
C LEU A 259 -4.21 -2.13 4.78
N LYS A 260 -3.55 -1.20 4.06
CA LYS A 260 -3.94 0.22 4.12
C LYS A 260 -5.38 0.43 3.67
N ARG A 261 -5.78 -0.15 2.53
CA ARG A 261 -7.16 -0.08 2.04
C ARG A 261 -8.14 -0.74 3.01
N THR A 262 -7.75 -1.85 3.62
CA THR A 262 -8.54 -2.49 4.67
C THR A 262 -8.76 -1.51 5.83
N SER A 263 -7.69 -0.86 6.32
CA SER A 263 -7.76 0.13 7.39
C SER A 263 -8.69 1.29 7.04
N ASP A 264 -8.53 1.89 5.86
CA ASP A 264 -9.30 3.03 5.42
C ASP A 264 -10.80 2.68 5.26
N ARG A 265 -11.10 1.53 4.66
CA ARG A 265 -12.48 1.06 4.45
C ARG A 265 -13.19 0.67 5.76
N VAL A 266 -12.47 0.04 6.69
CA VAL A 266 -13.02 -0.29 8.02
C VAL A 266 -13.33 0.99 8.79
N ALA A 267 -12.41 1.96 8.79
CA ALA A 267 -12.63 3.26 9.42
C ALA A 267 -13.83 4.02 8.82
N MET A 268 -14.00 3.98 7.49
CA MET A 268 -15.17 4.56 6.82
C MET A 268 -16.48 3.89 7.22
N ASN A 269 -16.49 2.54 7.30
CA ASN A 269 -17.69 1.81 7.68
C ASN A 269 -18.12 2.12 9.12
N ALA A 270 -17.15 2.21 10.04
CA ALA A 270 -17.40 2.61 11.43
C ALA A 270 -17.97 4.04 11.51
N ALA A 271 -17.42 4.99 10.75
CA ALA A 271 -17.92 6.36 10.71
C ALA A 271 -19.35 6.46 10.16
N LYS A 272 -19.69 5.69 9.11
CA LYS A 272 -21.06 5.64 8.54
C LYS A 272 -22.07 5.03 9.49
N ALA A 273 -21.66 4.05 10.29
CA ALA A 273 -22.53 3.39 11.27
C ALA A 273 -22.76 4.25 12.53
N GLY A 274 -22.08 5.41 12.65
CA GLY A 274 -22.16 6.24 13.87
C GLY A 274 -21.57 5.55 15.10
N THR A 275 -20.79 4.49 14.90
CA THR A 275 -20.13 3.74 15.97
C THR A 275 -18.75 4.32 16.24
N ASN A 276 -18.21 4.04 17.43
CA ASN A 276 -16.85 4.49 17.78
C ASN A 276 -15.80 4.01 16.76
N PHE A 277 -14.80 4.83 16.50
CA PHE A 277 -13.79 4.68 15.47
C PHE A 277 -13.04 3.34 15.60
N GLN A 278 -13.32 2.38 14.70
CA GLN A 278 -12.44 1.22 14.51
C GLN A 278 -11.46 1.57 13.38
N LYS A 279 -10.19 1.73 13.73
CA LYS A 279 -9.13 1.97 12.75
C LYS A 279 -8.07 0.88 12.88
N PRO A 280 -7.99 -0.04 11.92
CA PRO A 280 -6.90 -1.00 11.85
C PRO A 280 -5.53 -0.32 11.80
N THR A 281 -4.55 -0.93 12.45
CA THR A 281 -3.16 -0.45 12.46
C THR A 281 -2.21 -1.57 12.07
N PHE A 282 -1.01 -1.24 11.62
CA PHE A 282 0.01 -2.23 11.30
C PHE A 282 1.41 -1.72 11.63
N ASP A 283 2.25 -2.66 12.12
CA ASP A 283 3.68 -2.46 12.34
C ASP A 283 4.42 -2.99 11.11
N TYR A 284 5.14 -2.11 10.44
CA TYR A 284 5.80 -2.39 9.19
C TYR A 284 7.31 -2.59 9.42
N GLY A 285 7.79 -3.79 9.20
CA GLY A 285 9.20 -4.17 9.26
C GLY A 285 9.64 -5.01 8.06
N LEU A 286 8.91 -4.91 6.91
CA LEU A 286 9.31 -5.59 5.68
C LEU A 286 10.55 -4.94 5.10
N GLN A 287 11.46 -5.77 4.62
CA GLN A 287 12.64 -5.37 3.87
C GLN A 287 12.38 -5.61 2.38
N GLY A 288 12.68 -4.62 1.52
CA GLY A 288 12.44 -4.70 0.09
C GLY A 288 10.95 -4.57 -0.29
N GLU A 289 10.59 -5.10 -1.45
CA GLU A 289 9.23 -5.01 -1.96
C GLU A 289 8.26 -5.92 -1.22
N PRO A 290 7.13 -5.39 -0.72
CA PRO A 290 6.09 -6.22 -0.13
C PRO A 290 5.50 -7.18 -1.17
N PRO A 291 5.38 -8.47 -0.87
CA PRO A 291 4.76 -9.42 -1.79
C PRO A 291 3.28 -9.11 -2.05
N CYS A 292 2.73 -9.64 -3.12
CA CYS A 292 1.31 -9.55 -3.44
C CYS A 292 0.54 -10.77 -2.96
N PHE A 293 -0.71 -10.56 -2.53
CA PHE A 293 -1.57 -11.70 -2.20
C PHE A 293 -1.93 -12.55 -3.43
N ILE A 294 -2.20 -11.95 -4.58
CA ILE A 294 -2.54 -12.70 -5.80
C ILE A 294 -1.37 -12.66 -6.78
N THR A 295 -1.23 -11.61 -7.56
CA THR A 295 -0.14 -11.41 -8.51
C THR A 295 0.33 -9.97 -8.46
N CYS A 296 1.64 -9.76 -8.50
CA CYS A 296 2.23 -8.53 -8.96
C CYS A 296 2.83 -8.79 -10.34
N ASP A 297 2.41 -8.03 -11.33
CA ASP A 297 3.15 -7.91 -12.58
C ASP A 297 4.36 -7.00 -12.38
N ALA A 298 5.19 -6.88 -13.42
CA ALA A 298 6.33 -5.96 -13.39
C ALA A 298 5.91 -4.49 -13.10
N ALA A 299 4.64 -4.13 -13.34
CA ALA A 299 4.08 -2.82 -13.00
C ALA A 299 3.82 -2.65 -11.49
N GLY A 300 3.82 -3.72 -10.70
CA GLY A 300 3.76 -3.67 -9.22
C GLY A 300 5.11 -3.51 -8.54
N ALA A 301 6.19 -3.79 -9.25
CA ALA A 301 7.55 -3.65 -8.74
C ALA A 301 7.86 -2.19 -8.35
N GLY A 302 8.56 -1.96 -7.24
CA GLY A 302 8.97 -0.62 -6.77
C GLY A 302 7.88 0.20 -6.09
N ARG A 303 6.82 -0.40 -5.56
CA ARG A 303 5.78 0.28 -4.75
C ARG A 303 5.93 -0.05 -3.28
N PHE A 304 5.90 0.99 -2.41
CA PHE A 304 6.15 0.84 -0.98
C PHE A 304 5.57 1.99 -0.15
N TYR A 305 5.60 1.82 1.18
CA TYR A 305 5.34 2.88 2.16
C TYR A 305 6.60 3.05 3.02
N ASP A 306 7.04 4.28 3.24
CA ASP A 306 8.19 4.56 4.11
C ASP A 306 7.81 4.55 5.60
N CYS A 307 6.55 4.83 5.92
CA CYS A 307 6.01 4.81 7.27
C CYS A 307 4.49 4.58 7.28
N ALA A 308 3.90 4.34 8.46
CA ALA A 308 2.46 4.06 8.61
C ALA A 308 1.54 5.19 8.11
N ASN A 309 1.98 6.45 8.20
CA ASN A 309 1.23 7.62 7.73
C ASN A 309 1.83 8.22 6.46
N CYS A 310 2.84 7.56 5.86
CA CYS A 310 3.45 8.01 4.63
C CYS A 310 2.55 7.70 3.42
N PRO A 311 2.64 8.49 2.35
CA PRO A 311 1.97 8.20 1.10
C PRO A 311 2.52 6.91 0.46
N PHE A 312 1.72 6.31 -0.40
CA PHE A 312 2.12 5.17 -1.18
C PHE A 312 3.06 5.62 -2.30
N MET A 313 4.28 5.12 -2.29
CA MET A 313 5.35 5.54 -3.20
C MET A 313 5.60 4.51 -4.29
N ARG A 314 6.17 4.96 -5.40
CA ARG A 314 6.66 4.12 -6.48
C ARG A 314 8.04 4.57 -6.93
N ILE A 315 8.91 3.62 -7.27
CA ILE A 315 10.17 3.90 -7.94
C ILE A 315 9.89 4.24 -9.41
N VAL A 316 10.28 5.43 -9.81
CA VAL A 316 10.34 5.90 -11.18
C VAL A 316 11.77 5.66 -11.67
N PRO A 317 11.98 4.86 -12.74
CA PRO A 317 13.31 4.52 -13.20
C PRO A 317 14.04 5.74 -13.78
N ALA A 318 15.37 5.74 -13.75
CA ALA A 318 16.17 6.65 -14.55
C ALA A 318 15.93 6.40 -16.04
N GLY A 319 16.09 7.43 -16.87
CA GLY A 319 15.88 7.29 -18.31
C GLY A 319 15.83 8.62 -19.03
N THR A 320 15.44 8.59 -20.30
CA THR A 320 15.28 9.77 -21.15
C THR A 320 13.84 9.85 -21.64
N ALA A 321 13.26 11.05 -21.63
CA ALA A 321 11.95 11.33 -22.22
C ALA A 321 11.96 12.63 -23.02
N ALA A 322 11.06 12.74 -23.98
CA ALA A 322 10.78 13.98 -24.70
C ALA A 322 9.97 14.91 -23.79
N ILE A 323 10.60 15.95 -23.24
CA ILE A 323 10.00 16.97 -22.39
C ILE A 323 9.65 18.21 -23.20
N GLY A 324 8.58 18.92 -22.81
CA GLY A 324 8.07 20.06 -23.56
C GLY A 324 7.14 19.66 -24.70
N SER A 325 6.76 20.58 -25.54
CA SER A 325 5.77 20.36 -26.60
C SER A 325 6.26 20.84 -27.97
N PRO A 326 5.94 20.11 -29.07
CA PRO A 326 6.27 20.57 -30.41
C PRO A 326 5.43 21.80 -30.80
N PRO A 327 5.91 22.68 -31.70
CA PRO A 327 5.17 23.88 -32.12
C PRO A 327 3.77 23.62 -32.68
N SER A 328 3.55 22.40 -33.17
CA SER A 328 2.27 21.97 -33.77
C SER A 328 1.28 21.41 -32.75
N GLU A 329 1.66 21.26 -31.47
CA GLU A 329 0.77 20.70 -30.46
C GLU A 329 -0.41 21.65 -30.18
N ALA A 330 -1.62 21.13 -30.25
CA ALA A 330 -2.82 21.92 -29.99
C ALA A 330 -2.85 22.38 -28.51
N GLY A 331 -3.21 23.62 -28.26
CA GLY A 331 -3.26 24.19 -26.91
C GLY A 331 -1.89 24.51 -26.31
N ARG A 332 -0.79 24.42 -27.07
CA ARG A 332 0.54 24.78 -26.61
C ARG A 332 0.58 26.23 -26.13
N SER A 333 1.09 26.48 -24.94
CA SER A 333 1.39 27.82 -24.42
C SER A 333 2.80 28.29 -24.80
N ARG A 334 3.03 29.61 -24.78
CA ARG A 334 4.35 30.19 -25.14
C ARG A 334 5.44 29.95 -24.08
N ASP A 335 5.05 29.72 -22.86
CA ASP A 335 5.94 29.45 -21.72
C ASP A 335 6.34 27.99 -21.58
N GLU A 336 5.74 27.10 -22.37
CA GLU A 336 6.18 25.72 -22.46
C GLU A 336 7.52 25.64 -23.23
N PRO A 337 8.50 24.85 -22.77
CA PRO A 337 9.73 24.62 -23.54
C PRO A 337 9.42 23.93 -24.88
N LEU A 338 10.26 24.15 -25.88
CA LEU A 338 10.23 23.32 -27.08
C LEU A 338 10.58 21.90 -26.70
N GLN A 339 9.93 20.92 -27.37
CA GLN A 339 10.19 19.52 -27.10
C GLN A 339 11.66 19.18 -27.35
N HIS A 340 12.28 18.54 -26.39
CA HIS A 340 13.66 18.08 -26.40
C HIS A 340 13.81 16.84 -25.54
N ASP A 341 14.86 16.07 -25.77
CA ASP A 341 15.20 14.94 -24.94
C ASP A 341 15.79 15.43 -23.60
N GLU A 342 15.16 15.07 -22.52
CA GLU A 342 15.64 15.31 -21.15
C GLU A 342 16.01 13.99 -20.49
N ARG A 343 17.14 13.98 -19.78
CA ARG A 343 17.64 12.81 -19.08
C ARG A 343 17.47 12.94 -17.58
N ILE A 344 16.79 11.98 -17.00
CA ILE A 344 16.73 11.77 -15.55
C ILE A 344 17.82 10.77 -15.19
N ASP A 345 18.88 11.26 -14.57
CA ASP A 345 20.11 10.48 -14.33
C ASP A 345 19.95 9.40 -13.26
N HIS A 346 19.05 9.61 -12.31
CA HIS A 346 18.83 8.71 -11.17
C HIS A 346 17.37 8.36 -11.00
N ALA A 347 17.10 7.10 -10.69
CA ALA A 347 15.77 6.68 -10.27
C ALA A 347 15.39 7.41 -8.95
N PHE A 348 14.12 7.73 -8.79
CA PHE A 348 13.58 8.40 -7.62
C PHE A 348 12.23 7.78 -7.22
N ALA A 349 11.81 7.99 -5.97
CA ALA A 349 10.49 7.58 -5.54
C ALA A 349 9.50 8.74 -5.69
N MET A 350 8.31 8.46 -6.24
CA MET A 350 7.20 9.40 -6.38
C MET A 350 5.93 8.83 -5.77
N GLY A 351 5.09 9.67 -5.16
CA GLY A 351 3.77 9.28 -4.70
C GLY A 351 2.93 8.69 -5.82
N VAL A 352 2.38 7.49 -5.64
CA VAL A 352 1.49 6.84 -6.61
C VAL A 352 0.25 7.68 -6.87
N TYR A 353 -0.18 8.39 -5.85
CA TYR A 353 -1.36 9.25 -5.81
C TYR A 353 -0.99 10.68 -5.41
N GLU A 354 -1.87 11.62 -5.69
CA GLU A 354 -1.90 12.92 -5.02
C GLU A 354 -2.04 12.70 -3.51
N ILE A 355 -1.54 13.62 -2.68
CA ILE A 355 -1.74 13.55 -1.23
C ILE A 355 -3.23 13.66 -0.92
N THR A 356 -3.73 12.69 -0.16
CA THR A 356 -5.14 12.58 0.21
C THR A 356 -5.50 13.44 1.43
N ILE A 357 -6.80 13.71 1.61
CA ILE A 357 -7.33 14.34 2.84
C ILE A 357 -6.91 13.54 4.09
N ALA A 358 -6.90 12.19 4.01
CA ALA A 358 -6.52 11.35 5.14
C ALA A 358 -5.04 11.52 5.53
N GLU A 359 -4.15 11.62 4.55
CA GLU A 359 -2.71 11.87 4.78
C GLU A 359 -2.48 13.29 5.31
N TRP A 360 -3.15 14.28 4.73
CA TRP A 360 -3.10 15.66 5.22
C TRP A 360 -3.60 15.79 6.66
N ALA A 361 -4.70 15.12 7.00
CA ALA A 361 -5.26 15.10 8.36
C ALA A 361 -4.29 14.54 9.40
N ALA A 362 -3.39 13.62 9.00
CA ALA A 362 -2.32 13.15 9.89
C ALA A 362 -1.36 14.29 10.27
N CYS A 363 -0.94 15.08 9.28
CA CYS A 363 -0.10 16.27 9.51
C CYS A 363 -0.81 17.33 10.39
N VAL A 364 -2.12 17.52 10.21
CA VAL A 364 -2.92 18.45 11.03
C VAL A 364 -3.01 17.97 12.48
N ARG A 365 -3.19 16.67 12.72
CA ARG A 365 -3.21 16.09 14.08
C ARG A 365 -1.89 16.32 14.81
N ASP A 366 -0.77 16.23 14.09
CA ASP A 366 0.57 16.50 14.61
C ASP A 366 0.88 18.01 14.75
N LYS A 367 -0.08 18.88 14.39
CA LYS A 367 0.02 20.36 14.44
C LYS A 367 1.11 20.94 13.53
N ALA A 368 1.53 20.18 12.54
CA ALA A 368 2.53 20.61 11.54
C ALA A 368 1.88 21.24 10.30
N CYS A 369 0.63 20.89 10.00
CA CYS A 369 -0.15 21.47 8.91
C CYS A 369 -1.40 22.19 9.44
N ARG A 370 -1.87 23.19 8.67
CA ARG A 370 -3.17 23.81 8.94
C ARG A 370 -4.33 22.93 8.45
N PRO A 371 -5.52 23.05 9.04
CA PRO A 371 -6.74 22.49 8.46
C PRO A 371 -7.01 23.06 7.05
N ILE A 372 -7.54 22.23 6.16
CA ILE A 372 -7.98 22.58 4.81
C ILE A 372 -9.48 22.35 4.66
N ALA A 373 -10.06 22.75 3.54
CA ALA A 373 -11.44 22.41 3.18
C ALA A 373 -11.60 20.87 3.20
N ASP A 374 -12.66 20.43 3.81
CA ASP A 374 -12.92 19.00 4.01
C ASP A 374 -14.03 18.53 3.06
N TRP A 375 -13.64 18.16 1.85
CA TRP A 375 -14.54 17.56 0.87
C TRP A 375 -15.12 16.21 1.34
N SER A 376 -14.56 15.61 2.41
CA SER A 376 -15.08 14.38 2.97
C SER A 376 -16.44 14.54 3.64
N LYS A 377 -16.87 15.77 3.95
CA LYS A 377 -18.22 16.05 4.47
C LYS A 377 -19.29 15.81 3.41
N GLU A 378 -18.96 16.09 2.15
CA GLU A 378 -19.86 15.91 1.00
C GLU A 378 -19.65 14.54 0.35
N ASN A 379 -18.42 14.03 0.40
CA ASN A 379 -18.04 12.70 -0.09
C ASN A 379 -17.11 12.02 0.93
N PRO A 380 -17.62 11.15 1.81
CA PRO A 380 -16.86 10.53 2.89
C PRO A 380 -15.86 9.46 2.40
N ASN A 381 -15.06 9.80 1.40
CA ASN A 381 -14.02 8.95 0.83
C ASN A 381 -12.64 9.48 1.24
N PRO A 382 -11.85 8.76 2.08
CA PRO A 382 -10.51 9.20 2.50
C PRO A 382 -9.51 9.29 1.36
N LEU A 383 -9.84 8.76 0.18
CA LEU A 383 -9.03 8.81 -1.04
C LEU A 383 -9.28 10.07 -1.88
N ILE A 384 -10.08 11.03 -1.42
CA ILE A 384 -10.18 12.34 -2.06
C ILE A 384 -8.85 13.08 -1.87
N PRO A 385 -8.31 13.76 -2.89
CA PRO A 385 -7.08 14.53 -2.75
C PRO A 385 -7.27 15.72 -1.80
N ALA A 386 -6.22 16.07 -1.08
CA ALA A 386 -6.16 17.30 -0.31
C ALA A 386 -6.11 18.50 -1.25
N THR A 387 -6.99 19.49 -1.04
CA THR A 387 -7.13 20.68 -1.89
C THR A 387 -6.96 21.98 -1.10
N GLY A 388 -6.94 23.09 -1.79
CA GLY A 388 -6.73 24.40 -1.15
C GLY A 388 -5.33 24.59 -0.60
N ILE A 389 -4.35 23.88 -1.14
CA ILE A 389 -2.96 23.83 -0.69
C ILE A 389 -2.16 24.94 -1.37
N GLY A 390 -1.64 25.89 -0.60
CA GLY A 390 -0.65 26.86 -1.10
C GLY A 390 0.75 26.24 -1.14
N PHE A 391 1.67 26.87 -1.88
CA PHE A 391 3.05 26.35 -2.00
C PHE A 391 3.75 26.20 -0.65
N THR A 392 3.62 27.18 0.25
CA THR A 392 4.18 27.09 1.62
C THR A 392 3.54 25.99 2.44
N ASP A 393 2.24 25.70 2.25
CA ASP A 393 1.56 24.59 2.90
C ASP A 393 2.14 23.26 2.42
N ALA A 394 2.38 23.14 1.11
CA ALA A 394 3.01 21.96 0.51
C ALA A 394 4.44 21.74 1.05
N GLN A 395 5.24 22.81 1.16
CA GLN A 395 6.57 22.75 1.79
C GLN A 395 6.49 22.30 3.26
N GLY A 396 5.51 22.79 4.02
CA GLY A 396 5.27 22.37 5.40
C GLY A 396 4.94 20.87 5.50
N PHE A 397 4.12 20.36 4.58
CA PHE A 397 3.77 18.95 4.54
C PHE A 397 4.98 18.05 4.23
N VAL A 398 5.79 18.38 3.23
CA VAL A 398 6.97 17.56 2.90
C VAL A 398 8.03 17.62 4.01
N ALA A 399 8.16 18.75 4.71
CA ALA A 399 9.04 18.86 5.88
C ALA A 399 8.55 17.96 7.04
N TRP A 400 7.25 17.98 7.35
CA TRP A 400 6.65 17.08 8.34
C TRP A 400 6.84 15.61 7.94
N LEU A 401 6.59 15.28 6.68
CA LEU A 401 6.73 13.93 6.15
C LEU A 401 8.17 13.41 6.26
N SER A 402 9.15 14.30 6.02
CA SER A 402 10.57 13.99 6.19
C SER A 402 10.91 13.66 7.65
N VAL A 403 10.33 14.37 8.60
CA VAL A 403 10.50 14.06 10.04
C VAL A 403 9.84 12.72 10.40
N GLN A 404 8.64 12.46 9.89
CA GLN A 404 7.90 11.23 10.18
C GLN A 404 8.60 9.97 9.64
N SER A 405 9.17 10.06 8.45
CA SER A 405 9.82 8.94 7.77
C SER A 405 11.31 8.80 8.11
N GLY A 406 11.96 9.88 8.55
CA GLY A 406 13.42 9.98 8.63
C GLY A 406 14.10 10.06 7.25
N LEU A 407 13.37 10.36 6.17
CA LEU A 407 13.83 10.40 4.78
C LEU A 407 13.57 11.78 4.16
N PRO A 408 14.40 12.26 3.23
CA PRO A 408 14.30 13.60 2.67
C PRO A 408 13.21 13.67 1.58
N TYR A 409 11.97 13.87 1.99
CA TYR A 409 10.88 14.16 1.08
C TYR A 409 10.94 15.59 0.55
N ARG A 410 10.48 15.78 -0.68
CA ARG A 410 10.43 17.07 -1.36
C ARG A 410 9.30 17.12 -2.39
N LEU A 411 9.04 18.28 -2.97
CA LEU A 411 8.24 18.40 -4.18
C LEU A 411 9.04 17.91 -5.39
N PRO A 412 8.41 17.42 -6.47
CA PRO A 412 9.08 17.08 -7.71
C PRO A 412 9.63 18.34 -8.39
N THR A 413 10.76 18.21 -9.09
CA THR A 413 11.13 19.21 -10.10
C THR A 413 10.14 19.16 -11.27
N GLU A 414 10.08 20.19 -12.10
CA GLU A 414 9.21 20.18 -13.28
C GLU A 414 9.57 19.03 -14.24
N GLN A 415 10.86 18.75 -14.39
CA GLN A 415 11.37 17.70 -15.25
C GLN A 415 11.01 16.32 -14.72
N GLU A 416 11.17 16.08 -13.42
CA GLU A 416 10.76 14.82 -12.79
C GLU A 416 9.26 14.59 -12.91
N TRP A 417 8.46 15.65 -12.69
CA TRP A 417 7.01 15.56 -12.80
C TRP A 417 6.59 15.19 -14.23
N GLU A 418 7.07 15.91 -15.24
CA GLU A 418 6.71 15.67 -16.65
C GLU A 418 7.24 14.33 -17.17
N TYR A 419 8.47 13.95 -16.77
CA TYR A 419 9.03 12.64 -17.06
C TYR A 419 8.15 11.52 -16.51
N ALA A 420 7.74 11.66 -15.24
CA ALA A 420 6.90 10.69 -14.56
C ALA A 420 5.48 10.62 -15.14
N ASP A 421 4.91 11.76 -15.54
CA ASP A 421 3.62 11.85 -16.22
C ASP A 421 3.66 11.15 -17.58
N ARG A 422 4.61 11.51 -18.44
CA ARG A 422 4.76 10.92 -19.77
C ARG A 422 4.98 9.42 -19.75
N ALA A 423 5.72 8.91 -18.79
CA ALA A 423 6.03 7.49 -18.63
C ALA A 423 6.43 6.80 -19.96
N GLY A 424 7.25 7.51 -20.77
CA GLY A 424 7.72 7.08 -22.08
C GLY A 424 6.91 7.57 -23.28
N ALA A 425 5.77 8.24 -23.08
CA ALA A 425 5.00 8.83 -24.16
C ALA A 425 5.60 10.17 -24.65
N ALA A 426 5.57 10.43 -25.95
CA ALA A 426 5.93 11.71 -26.55
C ALA A 426 4.70 12.52 -27.00
N SER A 427 3.48 11.97 -26.87
CA SER A 427 2.20 12.56 -27.23
C SER A 427 1.75 13.63 -26.23
N ALA A 428 0.68 14.36 -26.57
CA ALA A 428 0.12 15.42 -25.71
C ALA A 428 -0.29 14.92 -24.31
N PHE A 429 -0.75 13.67 -24.21
CA PHE A 429 -1.11 12.99 -22.94
C PHE A 429 -0.38 11.64 -22.87
N PRO A 430 -0.21 11.04 -21.68
CA PRO A 430 0.47 9.76 -21.54
C PRO A 430 -0.22 8.60 -22.29
N TRP A 431 -1.48 8.72 -22.60
CA TRP A 431 -2.28 7.72 -23.35
C TRP A 431 -2.47 8.05 -24.83
N GLY A 432 -1.97 9.20 -25.33
CA GLY A 432 -2.06 9.57 -26.76
C GLY A 432 -2.35 11.03 -27.03
N GLU A 433 -2.89 11.32 -28.23
CA GLU A 433 -3.05 12.68 -28.76
C GLU A 433 -4.37 13.35 -28.41
N THR A 434 -5.28 12.64 -27.77
CA THR A 434 -6.63 13.14 -27.40
C THR A 434 -6.98 12.73 -25.98
N ILE A 435 -8.01 13.36 -25.43
CA ILE A 435 -8.52 13.06 -24.08
C ILE A 435 -10.02 12.85 -24.14
N THR A 436 -10.53 11.92 -23.36
CA THR A 436 -11.96 11.65 -23.20
C THR A 436 -12.38 11.75 -21.73
N PRO A 437 -13.69 11.88 -21.43
CA PRO A 437 -14.20 11.86 -20.07
C PRO A 437 -13.88 10.62 -19.25
N GLY A 438 -13.41 9.52 -19.88
CA GLY A 438 -12.96 8.29 -19.21
C GLY A 438 -11.49 8.29 -18.83
N ASP A 439 -10.70 9.26 -19.29
CA ASP A 439 -9.25 9.28 -19.09
C ASP A 439 -8.83 10.08 -17.85
N ALA A 440 -9.56 11.15 -17.53
CA ALA A 440 -9.22 12.07 -16.43
C ALA A 440 -10.44 12.84 -15.90
N ASN A 441 -10.27 13.46 -14.71
CA ASN A 441 -11.24 14.40 -14.13
C ASN A 441 -10.84 15.85 -14.48
N TYR A 442 -11.65 16.52 -15.33
CA TYR A 442 -11.43 17.89 -15.84
C TYR A 442 -12.77 18.54 -16.19
N ASP A 443 -12.79 19.78 -16.66
CA ASP A 443 -14.00 20.38 -17.26
C ASP A 443 -14.33 19.67 -18.58
N GLN A 444 -15.12 18.64 -18.48
CA GLN A 444 -15.51 17.76 -19.57
C GLN A 444 -16.52 18.39 -20.55
N THR A 445 -16.99 19.62 -20.29
CA THR A 445 -17.83 20.36 -21.24
C THR A 445 -17.02 20.89 -22.41
N ALA A 446 -15.71 21.06 -22.26
CA ALA A 446 -14.78 21.48 -23.28
C ALA A 446 -14.20 20.27 -24.06
N SER A 447 -13.94 20.45 -25.35
CA SER A 447 -13.42 19.43 -26.25
C SER A 447 -11.98 19.73 -26.67
N TYR A 448 -11.09 18.74 -26.60
CA TYR A 448 -9.75 18.82 -27.18
C TYR A 448 -9.69 18.05 -28.49
N ARG A 449 -9.34 18.73 -29.59
CA ARG A 449 -9.25 18.13 -30.94
C ARG A 449 -10.51 17.33 -31.34
N LYS A 450 -11.70 17.84 -30.99
CA LYS A 450 -13.00 17.20 -31.24
C LYS A 450 -13.24 15.91 -30.45
N SER A 451 -12.57 15.76 -29.29
CA SER A 451 -12.84 14.65 -28.36
C SER A 451 -14.29 14.71 -27.82
N PRO A 452 -14.82 13.58 -27.37
CA PRO A 452 -16.12 13.54 -26.70
C PRO A 452 -16.18 14.46 -25.48
N THR A 453 -17.36 14.99 -25.19
CA THR A 453 -17.64 15.81 -24.00
C THR A 453 -18.61 15.11 -23.08
N ALA A 454 -18.67 15.56 -21.81
CA ALA A 454 -19.62 15.10 -20.79
C ALA A 454 -20.04 16.28 -19.90
N PRO A 455 -21.07 16.13 -19.05
CA PRO A 455 -21.41 17.16 -18.08
C PRO A 455 -20.27 17.46 -17.11
N TYR A 456 -20.11 18.73 -16.76
CA TYR A 456 -19.14 19.18 -15.77
C TYR A 456 -19.44 18.59 -14.38
N ARG A 457 -18.43 18.05 -13.74
CA ARG A 457 -18.55 17.45 -12.40
C ARG A 457 -18.31 18.48 -11.29
N GLY A 458 -17.28 19.29 -11.41
CA GLY A 458 -17.02 20.44 -10.53
C GLY A 458 -16.47 20.09 -9.14
N TYR A 459 -15.93 18.87 -8.95
CA TYR A 459 -15.35 18.44 -7.69
C TYR A 459 -14.24 17.40 -7.92
N PRO A 460 -13.29 17.26 -6.97
CA PRO A 460 -12.24 16.24 -7.06
C PRO A 460 -12.82 14.84 -6.83
N GLU A 461 -12.32 13.87 -7.57
CA GLU A 461 -12.65 12.44 -7.42
C GLU A 461 -11.55 11.72 -6.64
N ALA A 462 -11.81 10.45 -6.26
CA ALA A 462 -10.84 9.63 -5.57
C ALA A 462 -9.55 9.50 -6.40
N VAL A 463 -8.40 9.61 -5.73
CA VAL A 463 -7.06 9.59 -6.37
C VAL A 463 -6.77 8.35 -7.23
N ASN A 464 -7.61 7.35 -7.18
CA ASN A 464 -7.54 6.12 -7.98
C ASN A 464 -8.75 5.91 -8.90
N ALA A 465 -9.51 6.96 -9.20
CA ALA A 465 -10.74 6.86 -9.99
C ALA A 465 -10.49 6.57 -11.48
N TYR A 466 -9.35 6.98 -12.01
CA TYR A 466 -8.97 6.82 -13.41
C TYR A 466 -7.78 5.89 -13.59
N PRO A 467 -7.50 5.39 -14.82
CA PRO A 467 -6.36 4.52 -15.08
C PRO A 467 -5.01 5.17 -14.74
N ALA A 468 -4.05 4.37 -14.28
CA ALA A 468 -2.69 4.81 -14.11
C ALA A 468 -1.94 4.90 -15.44
N ASN A 469 -0.91 5.77 -15.52
CA ASN A 469 0.02 5.78 -16.63
C ASN A 469 0.95 4.55 -16.64
N ALA A 470 1.85 4.43 -17.62
CA ALA A 470 2.74 3.27 -17.76
C ALA A 470 3.73 3.10 -16.60
N PHE A 471 4.03 4.16 -15.84
CA PHE A 471 4.78 4.04 -14.58
C PHE A 471 3.88 3.67 -13.39
N GLY A 472 2.56 3.51 -13.58
CA GLY A 472 1.62 3.15 -12.53
C GLY A 472 1.31 4.31 -11.56
N LEU A 473 1.44 5.54 -12.01
CA LEU A 473 1.04 6.76 -11.32
C LEU A 473 -0.37 7.16 -11.76
N TYR A 474 -1.20 7.53 -10.81
CA TYR A 474 -2.60 7.87 -11.03
C TYR A 474 -2.81 9.37 -11.03
N GLN A 475 -3.80 9.86 -11.76
CA GLN A 475 -4.27 11.25 -11.73
C GLN A 475 -3.16 12.29 -11.97
N MET A 476 -2.15 11.95 -12.78
CA MET A 476 -1.12 12.90 -13.19
C MET A 476 -1.73 14.04 -14.04
N ASN A 477 -2.81 13.75 -14.75
CA ASN A 477 -3.52 14.71 -15.60
C ASN A 477 -4.95 14.90 -15.07
N GLY A 478 -5.28 16.11 -14.62
CA GLY A 478 -6.59 16.46 -14.05
C GLY A 478 -6.66 16.24 -12.55
N ASN A 479 -7.88 16.16 -12.03
CA ASN A 479 -8.24 16.02 -10.62
C ASN A 479 -7.79 17.23 -9.79
N VAL A 480 -6.54 17.29 -9.30
CA VAL A 480 -5.98 18.49 -8.67
C VAL A 480 -4.64 18.87 -9.29
N ARG A 481 -4.38 20.17 -9.42
CA ARG A 481 -3.07 20.67 -9.84
C ARG A 481 -2.03 20.34 -8.77
N GLU A 482 -0.85 19.98 -9.19
CA GLU A 482 0.21 19.57 -8.31
C GLU A 482 1.37 20.58 -8.32
N TRP A 483 1.76 21.05 -7.12
CA TRP A 483 2.93 21.92 -6.98
C TRP A 483 4.22 21.19 -7.37
N SER A 484 5.03 21.83 -8.19
CA SER A 484 6.43 21.45 -8.40
C SER A 484 7.39 22.45 -7.73
N ASP A 485 8.66 22.10 -7.63
CA ASP A 485 9.70 23.02 -7.11
C ASP A 485 10.12 24.09 -8.13
N GLY A 486 9.50 24.10 -9.31
CA GLY A 486 9.78 25.05 -10.39
C GLY A 486 9.46 26.50 -10.03
N CYS A 487 10.28 27.43 -10.54
CA CYS A 487 10.03 28.87 -10.47
C CYS A 487 9.34 29.35 -11.74
N GLY A 488 8.25 30.08 -11.58
CA GLY A 488 7.52 30.71 -12.69
C GLY A 488 8.11 32.05 -13.15
N ASP A 489 9.03 32.62 -12.35
CA ASP A 489 9.77 33.85 -12.67
C ASP A 489 11.17 33.77 -12.06
N THR A 490 12.06 34.67 -12.50
CA THR A 490 13.47 34.69 -12.07
C THR A 490 13.68 34.97 -10.58
N ALA A 491 12.69 35.57 -9.91
CA ALA A 491 12.73 35.86 -8.49
C ALA A 491 12.01 34.81 -7.65
N CYS A 492 11.50 33.72 -8.26
CA CYS A 492 10.70 32.67 -7.63
C CYS A 492 9.49 33.18 -6.81
N LYS A 493 8.93 34.33 -7.18
CA LYS A 493 7.70 34.85 -6.58
C LYS A 493 6.47 34.07 -7.02
N SER A 494 6.50 33.51 -8.22
CA SER A 494 5.56 32.52 -8.72
C SER A 494 6.19 31.14 -8.78
N ARG A 495 5.38 30.12 -8.55
CA ARG A 495 5.75 28.71 -8.55
C ARG A 495 4.96 27.98 -9.62
N ILE A 496 5.50 26.89 -10.12
CA ILE A 496 4.86 26.14 -11.19
C ILE A 496 3.96 25.03 -10.59
N ALA A 497 2.74 25.00 -11.10
CA ALA A 497 1.80 23.90 -10.92
C ALA A 497 1.62 23.13 -12.23
N ARG A 498 1.43 21.81 -12.12
CA ARG A 498 1.37 20.86 -13.23
C ARG A 498 0.05 20.07 -13.20
N GLY A 499 -0.25 19.40 -14.31
CA GLY A 499 -1.31 18.38 -14.42
C GLY A 499 -2.71 18.88 -14.75
N GLY A 500 -3.02 20.16 -14.52
CA GLY A 500 -4.40 20.63 -14.60
C GLY A 500 -5.25 20.08 -13.44
N SER A 501 -6.54 20.35 -13.43
CA SER A 501 -7.46 20.00 -12.35
C SER A 501 -8.86 19.68 -12.87
N PHE A 502 -9.77 19.31 -11.95
CA PHE A 502 -11.19 19.14 -12.25
C PHE A 502 -11.88 20.40 -12.81
N GLU A 503 -11.27 21.59 -12.61
CA GLU A 503 -11.75 22.87 -13.15
C GLU A 503 -11.11 23.26 -14.49
N SER A 504 -10.09 22.50 -14.94
CA SER A 504 -9.29 22.88 -16.11
C SER A 504 -9.93 22.48 -17.42
N ALA A 505 -9.73 23.30 -18.43
CA ALA A 505 -9.95 22.91 -19.81
C ALA A 505 -8.96 21.79 -20.22
N PRO A 506 -9.32 20.91 -21.17
CA PRO A 506 -8.54 19.73 -21.48
C PRO A 506 -7.12 20.01 -22.02
N ASP A 507 -6.88 21.17 -22.63
CA ASP A 507 -5.54 21.58 -23.08
C ASP A 507 -4.59 21.91 -21.93
N GLU A 508 -5.10 22.22 -20.74
CA GLU A 508 -4.32 22.43 -19.53
C GLU A 508 -3.86 21.11 -18.87
N LEU A 509 -4.42 19.97 -19.29
CA LEU A 509 -4.06 18.65 -18.78
C LEU A 509 -2.91 17.99 -19.59
N ARG A 510 -2.44 18.61 -20.66
CA ARG A 510 -1.33 18.05 -21.47
C ARG A 510 -0.07 17.89 -20.61
N SER A 511 0.71 16.87 -20.91
CA SER A 511 1.96 16.58 -20.17
C SER A 511 2.89 17.79 -20.10
N ALA A 512 2.99 18.60 -21.17
CA ALA A 512 3.84 19.78 -21.22
C ALA A 512 3.22 21.02 -20.58
N SER A 513 1.91 21.00 -20.27
CA SER A 513 1.19 22.17 -19.73
C SER A 513 1.75 22.55 -18.35
N ARG A 514 1.92 23.84 -18.13
CA ARG A 514 2.44 24.42 -16.88
C ARG A 514 1.72 25.71 -16.54
N LEU A 515 1.51 25.96 -15.26
CA LEU A 515 0.85 27.17 -14.80
C LEU A 515 1.71 27.84 -13.72
N ALA A 516 2.15 29.08 -14.01
CA ALA A 516 2.82 29.91 -13.03
C ALA A 516 1.80 30.58 -12.09
N ILE A 517 1.88 30.31 -10.80
CA ILE A 517 0.98 30.82 -9.77
C ILE A 517 1.79 31.56 -8.71
N PRO A 518 1.40 32.80 -8.27
CA PRO A 518 2.05 33.45 -7.15
C PRO A 518 2.06 32.53 -5.91
N GLY A 519 3.22 32.36 -5.29
CA GLY A 519 3.41 31.32 -4.23
C GLY A 519 2.52 31.46 -3.00
N GLY A 520 1.92 32.64 -2.77
CA GLY A 520 0.94 32.87 -1.69
C GLY A 520 -0.52 32.58 -2.06
N HIS A 521 -0.82 32.29 -3.34
CA HIS A 521 -2.18 31.99 -3.77
C HIS A 521 -2.60 30.59 -3.34
N LYS A 522 -3.87 30.50 -2.94
CA LYS A 522 -4.57 29.25 -2.61
C LYS A 522 -5.78 29.15 -3.52
N ARG A 523 -5.90 28.03 -4.19
CA ARG A 523 -7.05 27.72 -5.04
C ARG A 523 -7.61 26.38 -4.60
N ASP A 524 -8.90 26.19 -4.72
CA ASP A 524 -9.60 24.98 -4.27
C ASP A 524 -9.25 23.75 -5.15
N ASP A 525 -8.64 23.96 -6.31
CA ASP A 525 -8.19 22.95 -7.24
C ASP A 525 -6.68 22.61 -7.11
N MET A 526 -6.00 23.13 -6.06
CA MET A 526 -4.57 22.93 -5.83
C MET A 526 -4.30 21.87 -4.76
N GLY A 527 -3.50 20.89 -5.12
CA GLY A 527 -2.98 19.82 -4.26
C GLY A 527 -1.46 19.67 -4.39
N LEU A 528 -0.97 18.50 -4.09
CA LEU A 528 0.45 18.16 -4.24
C LEU A 528 0.66 16.67 -4.38
N ARG A 529 1.79 16.30 -5.00
CA ARG A 529 2.39 14.98 -4.99
C ARG A 529 3.81 15.10 -4.48
N VAL A 530 4.31 14.10 -3.78
CA VAL A 530 5.64 14.13 -3.16
C VAL A 530 6.61 13.22 -3.88
N VAL A 531 7.89 13.56 -3.80
CA VAL A 531 9.00 12.73 -4.25
C VAL A 531 10.06 12.62 -3.15
N ARG A 532 10.92 11.63 -3.25
CA ARG A 532 12.19 11.56 -2.55
C ARG A 532 13.25 10.83 -3.37
N ASP A 533 14.48 11.14 -3.10
CA ASP A 533 15.59 10.40 -3.68
C ASP A 533 15.66 8.99 -3.06
N LEU A 534 16.12 8.02 -3.85
CA LEU A 534 16.33 6.66 -3.38
C LEU A 534 17.61 6.58 -2.56
N ARG A 535 17.56 5.76 -1.51
CA ARG A 535 18.77 5.35 -0.80
C ARG A 535 19.62 4.41 -1.69
N PRO A 536 20.93 4.29 -1.44
CA PRO A 536 21.78 3.39 -2.23
C PRO A 536 21.32 1.94 -2.25
N ASP A 537 20.70 1.47 -1.17
CA ASP A 537 20.14 0.11 -1.02
C ASP A 537 18.79 -0.09 -1.70
N GLU A 538 18.13 0.98 -2.13
CA GLU A 538 16.85 0.95 -2.87
C GLU A 538 17.05 1.01 -4.39
N VAL A 539 18.25 1.35 -4.84
CA VAL A 539 18.58 1.37 -6.27
C VAL A 539 18.80 -0.08 -6.72
N ILE A 540 17.77 -0.66 -7.33
CA ILE A 540 17.88 -1.99 -7.94
C ILE A 540 18.80 -1.88 -9.16
N GLN A 541 19.94 -2.60 -9.13
CA GLN A 541 20.87 -2.73 -10.24
C GLN A 541 20.26 -3.55 -11.38
#